data_2311c7def4fa5a447552fc17768b7196
#
_entry.id   2311c7def4fa5a447552fc17768b7196
#
_cell.length_a   1.000
_cell.length_b   1.000
_cell.length_c   1.000
_cell.angle_alpha   90.00
_cell.angle_beta   90.00
_cell.angle_gamma   90.00
#
_symmetry.space_group_name_H-M   'P 1'
#
loop_
_entity.id
_entity.type
_entity.pdbx_description
1 polymer ?
#
loop_
_entity_poly.entity_id
_entity_poly.type
_entity_poly.pdbx_seq_one_letter_code
_entity_poly.pdbx_strand_id
1 'polypeptide(L)'
;FEKEKSDAPSTTRQYDYRLQYYLNDFVYAYFTLSQENNKQTEQINHLNSFYGALPDTKSQGQVRNPSEVIYSQLITATDKVATYRVKYKESIKKDNNTEKKEITTGFNIPFEEVNGKYRIAGLPWFSSLDPSQATPSSKDEQLTLSATDRLSEDEHKKVNKFLTVFFTNYTTNQDNLNLIAKGVSVVANTTFKSIDYTYLKEDGEKLIATVQVTFEVGASTHSENFTLTLTQNNGTYFVDELAHTIPLNYAKQEK
;
A
#
# COMPACT_ATOMS: atom_id res chain seq x y z
N PHE A 1 -6.34 -30.94 39.34
CA PHE A 1 -5.44 -30.93 38.17
C PHE A 1 -5.72 -29.66 37.36
N GLU A 2 -5.01 -28.58 37.67
CA GLU A 2 -4.99 -27.34 36.88
C GLU A 2 -4.18 -27.58 35.64
N LYS A 3 -4.79 -27.33 34.47
CA LYS A 3 -4.09 -27.26 33.20
C LYS A 3 -3.39 -25.90 33.12
N GLU A 4 -2.08 -25.91 33.25
CA GLU A 4 -1.25 -24.78 32.85
C GLU A 4 -1.51 -24.46 31.38
N LYS A 5 -2.01 -23.24 31.12
CA LYS A 5 -1.99 -22.64 29.79
C LYS A 5 -0.54 -22.30 29.49
N SER A 6 0.09 -23.04 28.59
CA SER A 6 1.35 -22.66 28.01
C SER A 6 1.13 -21.42 27.14
N ASP A 7 1.52 -20.26 27.63
CA ASP A 7 1.71 -19.08 26.80
C ASP A 7 2.85 -19.37 25.83
N ALA A 8 2.48 -19.70 24.60
CA ALA A 8 3.45 -19.75 23.52
C ALA A 8 4.02 -18.33 23.33
N PRO A 9 5.34 -18.16 23.34
CA PRO A 9 5.92 -16.84 23.12
C PRO A 9 5.48 -16.35 21.75
N SER A 10 4.88 -15.16 21.72
CA SER A 10 4.60 -14.46 20.47
C SER A 10 5.94 -14.17 19.80
N THR A 11 6.32 -15.01 18.82
CA THR A 11 7.47 -14.76 17.99
C THR A 11 7.17 -13.54 17.14
N THR A 12 7.60 -12.38 17.60
CA THR A 12 7.65 -11.18 16.76
C THR A 12 8.57 -11.52 15.59
N ARG A 13 8.01 -11.74 14.40
CA ARG A 13 8.81 -11.94 13.21
C ARG A 13 9.57 -10.64 12.95
N GLN A 14 10.86 -10.66 13.21
CA GLN A 14 11.75 -9.58 12.83
C GLN A 14 12.01 -9.72 11.33
N TYR A 15 11.54 -8.76 10.55
CA TYR A 15 11.82 -8.69 9.12
C TYR A 15 13.19 -8.05 8.92
N ASP A 16 14.04 -8.73 8.16
CA ASP A 16 15.34 -8.18 7.75
C ASP A 16 15.21 -7.60 6.33
N TYR A 17 15.26 -6.28 6.24
CA TYR A 17 15.14 -5.56 4.97
C TYR A 17 16.48 -5.31 4.27
N ARG A 18 17.61 -5.75 4.82
CA ARG A 18 18.95 -5.50 4.25
C ARG A 18 19.07 -6.05 2.84
N LEU A 19 18.50 -7.23 2.57
CA LEU A 19 18.46 -7.80 1.23
C LEU A 19 17.72 -6.87 0.26
N GLN A 20 16.55 -6.41 0.63
CA GLN A 20 15.74 -5.51 -0.21
C GLN A 20 16.48 -4.21 -0.50
N TYR A 21 17.12 -3.59 0.48
CA TYR A 21 17.91 -2.38 0.27
C TYR A 21 19.07 -2.64 -0.68
N TYR A 22 19.80 -3.71 -0.48
CA TYR A 22 20.90 -4.10 -1.36
C TYR A 22 20.43 -4.32 -2.82
N LEU A 23 19.33 -5.03 -3.00
CA LEU A 23 18.77 -5.29 -4.32
C LEU A 23 18.16 -4.04 -4.97
N ASN A 24 17.54 -3.14 -4.18
CA ASN A 24 17.07 -1.86 -4.69
C ASN A 24 18.21 -1.02 -5.26
N ASP A 25 19.33 -0.96 -4.56
CA ASP A 25 20.53 -0.25 -5.01
C ASP A 25 21.09 -0.88 -6.29
N PHE A 26 21.11 -2.20 -6.38
CA PHE A 26 21.53 -2.91 -7.59
C PHE A 26 20.60 -2.61 -8.78
N VAL A 27 19.28 -2.68 -8.60
CA VAL A 27 18.31 -2.35 -9.66
C VAL A 27 18.49 -0.92 -10.14
N TYR A 28 18.65 0.01 -9.21
CA TYR A 28 18.93 1.41 -9.56
C TYR A 28 20.22 1.55 -10.39
N ALA A 29 21.30 0.92 -9.94
CA ALA A 29 22.57 0.94 -10.65
C ALA A 29 22.48 0.29 -12.04
N TYR A 30 21.71 -0.80 -12.16
CA TYR A 30 21.55 -1.52 -13.44
C TYR A 30 20.81 -0.69 -14.50
N PHE A 31 19.75 0.02 -14.11
CA PHE A 31 18.88 0.78 -15.02
C PHE A 31 19.22 2.28 -15.10
N THR A 32 20.29 2.71 -14.48
CA THR A 32 20.73 4.11 -14.52
C THR A 32 22.02 4.24 -15.30
N LEU A 33 21.96 4.86 -16.46
CA LEU A 33 23.12 5.14 -17.29
C LEU A 33 23.02 6.54 -17.87
N SER A 34 24.02 7.38 -17.58
CA SER A 34 24.09 8.74 -18.09
C SER A 34 24.37 8.80 -19.60
N GLN A 35 23.98 9.90 -20.23
CA GLN A 35 24.38 10.20 -21.61
C GLN A 35 25.85 10.67 -21.69
N GLU A 36 26.43 11.12 -20.58
CA GLU A 36 27.78 11.62 -20.51
C GLU A 36 28.78 10.45 -20.33
N ASN A 37 29.70 10.29 -21.27
CA ASN A 37 30.65 9.16 -21.28
C ASN A 37 31.51 9.05 -20.01
N ASN A 38 31.94 10.20 -19.44
CA ASN A 38 32.74 10.22 -18.22
C ASN A 38 31.94 9.64 -17.01
N LYS A 39 30.66 9.96 -16.90
CA LYS A 39 29.78 9.43 -15.85
C LYS A 39 29.47 7.95 -16.07
N GLN A 40 29.36 7.49 -17.29
CA GLN A 40 29.10 6.10 -17.62
C GLN A 40 30.17 5.15 -17.05
N THR A 41 31.43 5.50 -17.09
CA THR A 41 32.52 4.69 -16.56
C THR A 41 32.37 4.48 -15.05
N GLU A 42 32.07 5.53 -14.30
CA GLU A 42 31.82 5.42 -12.85
C GLU A 42 30.59 4.58 -12.55
N GLN A 43 29.52 4.76 -13.30
CA GLN A 43 28.27 4.01 -13.14
C GLN A 43 28.46 2.52 -13.42
N ILE A 44 29.22 2.16 -14.45
CA ILE A 44 29.53 0.77 -14.77
C ILE A 44 30.42 0.15 -13.68
N ASN A 45 31.40 0.86 -13.18
CA ASN A 45 32.24 0.40 -12.08
C ASN A 45 31.42 0.20 -10.81
N HIS A 46 30.52 1.12 -10.50
CA HIS A 46 29.60 0.99 -9.37
C HIS A 46 28.70 -0.24 -9.52
N LEU A 47 28.09 -0.45 -10.68
CA LEU A 47 27.29 -1.64 -10.97
C LEU A 47 28.11 -2.93 -10.78
N ASN A 48 29.32 -2.96 -11.29
CA ASN A 48 30.19 -4.14 -11.18
C ASN A 48 30.54 -4.47 -9.72
N SER A 49 30.52 -3.50 -8.83
CA SER A 49 30.81 -3.70 -7.41
C SER A 49 29.78 -4.60 -6.68
N PHE A 50 28.59 -4.79 -7.25
CA PHE A 50 27.57 -5.66 -6.68
C PHE A 50 27.81 -7.15 -6.97
N TYR A 51 28.58 -7.48 -8.01
CA TYR A 51 28.79 -8.85 -8.43
C TYR A 51 29.84 -9.57 -7.58
N GLY A 52 29.54 -10.81 -7.23
CA GLY A 52 30.48 -11.68 -6.55
C GLY A 52 31.64 -12.13 -7.45
N ALA A 53 31.35 -12.37 -8.72
CA ALA A 53 32.34 -12.57 -9.78
C ALA A 53 32.02 -11.58 -10.90
N LEU A 54 33.00 -10.80 -11.31
CA LEU A 54 32.83 -9.84 -12.39
C LEU A 54 32.41 -10.55 -13.67
N PRO A 55 31.30 -10.12 -14.30
CA PRO A 55 30.93 -10.66 -15.59
C PRO A 55 32.01 -10.40 -16.64
N ASP A 56 32.30 -11.37 -17.49
CA ASP A 56 33.23 -11.20 -18.59
C ASP A 56 32.69 -10.14 -19.56
N THR A 57 33.46 -9.08 -19.79
CA THR A 57 33.07 -7.98 -20.68
C THR A 57 32.85 -8.43 -22.12
N LYS A 58 33.48 -9.51 -22.56
CA LYS A 58 33.28 -10.10 -23.90
C LYS A 58 31.96 -10.88 -23.99
N SER A 59 31.50 -11.48 -22.91
CA SER A 59 30.29 -12.28 -22.87
C SER A 59 29.05 -11.47 -22.45
N GLN A 60 29.24 -10.25 -21.93
CA GLN A 60 28.11 -9.43 -21.49
C GLN A 60 27.21 -8.97 -22.62
N GLY A 61 27.70 -8.83 -23.85
CA GLY A 61 26.88 -8.52 -25.04
C GLY A 61 25.90 -7.35 -24.90
N GLN A 62 26.00 -6.58 -23.81
CA GLN A 62 25.04 -5.58 -23.46
C GLN A 62 25.49 -4.21 -24.01
N VAL A 63 24.94 -3.89 -25.16
CA VAL A 63 24.91 -2.50 -25.59
C VAL A 63 23.76 -1.82 -24.84
N ARG A 64 24.10 -0.94 -23.91
CA ARG A 64 23.11 -0.17 -23.18
C ARG A 64 22.98 1.22 -23.72
N ASN A 65 21.74 1.65 -23.88
CA ASN A 65 21.42 3.06 -24.08
C ASN A 65 21.33 3.77 -22.71
N PRO A 66 21.56 5.08 -22.68
CA PRO A 66 21.28 5.86 -21.48
C PRO A 66 19.86 5.63 -20.98
N SER A 67 19.71 5.49 -19.70
CA SER A 67 18.45 5.11 -19.06
C SER A 67 18.32 5.69 -17.66
N GLU A 68 17.09 5.77 -17.19
CA GLU A 68 16.74 6.17 -15.83
C GLU A 68 15.58 5.33 -15.28
N VAL A 69 15.63 5.00 -14.01
CA VAL A 69 14.54 4.28 -13.32
C VAL A 69 13.38 5.23 -13.08
N ILE A 70 12.17 4.79 -13.40
CA ILE A 70 10.93 5.48 -13.00
C ILE A 70 10.46 4.89 -11.66
N TYR A 71 10.34 3.57 -11.57
CA TYR A 71 10.13 2.87 -10.31
C TYR A 71 10.67 1.43 -10.37
N SER A 72 10.88 0.88 -9.18
CA SER A 72 11.18 -0.53 -9.00
C SER A 72 10.40 -1.08 -7.80
N GLN A 73 9.91 -2.30 -7.93
CA GLN A 73 9.11 -2.95 -6.90
C GLN A 73 9.54 -4.41 -6.76
N LEU A 74 9.89 -4.81 -5.54
CA LEU A 74 10.16 -6.21 -5.22
C LEU A 74 8.82 -6.98 -5.24
N ILE A 75 8.72 -7.98 -6.12
CA ILE A 75 7.54 -8.83 -6.25
C ILE A 75 7.67 -10.06 -5.37
N THR A 76 8.79 -10.75 -5.49
CA THR A 76 9.06 -11.98 -4.73
C THR A 76 10.56 -12.20 -4.58
N ALA A 77 10.95 -12.89 -3.54
CA ALA A 77 12.31 -13.36 -3.36
C ALA A 77 12.30 -14.77 -2.80
N THR A 78 13.07 -15.64 -3.44
CA THR A 78 13.46 -16.94 -2.89
C THR A 78 14.78 -16.78 -2.13
N ASP A 79 15.41 -17.87 -1.75
CA ASP A 79 16.76 -17.87 -1.16
C ASP A 79 17.87 -17.56 -2.18
N LYS A 80 17.58 -17.59 -3.49
CA LYS A 80 18.56 -17.44 -4.58
C LYS A 80 18.22 -16.43 -5.64
N VAL A 81 16.95 -16.10 -5.83
CA VAL A 81 16.49 -15.22 -6.90
C VAL A 81 15.45 -14.25 -6.38
N ALA A 82 15.63 -12.99 -6.66
CA ALA A 82 14.62 -11.95 -6.45
C ALA A 82 14.04 -11.49 -7.78
N THR A 83 12.74 -11.26 -7.82
CA THR A 83 12.02 -10.75 -8.98
C THR A 83 11.47 -9.38 -8.69
N TYR A 84 11.82 -8.42 -9.54
CA TYR A 84 11.35 -7.04 -9.50
C TYR A 84 10.44 -6.73 -10.69
N ARG A 85 9.49 -5.85 -10.45
CA ARG A 85 8.86 -5.07 -11.51
C ARG A 85 9.63 -3.78 -11.63
N VAL A 86 10.16 -3.49 -12.83
CA VAL A 86 10.91 -2.27 -13.09
C VAL A 86 10.29 -1.51 -14.25
N LYS A 87 10.03 -0.23 -14.04
CA LYS A 87 9.69 0.71 -15.10
C LYS A 87 10.83 1.71 -15.24
N TYR A 88 11.33 1.84 -16.47
CA TYR A 88 12.44 2.74 -16.77
C TYR A 88 12.24 3.43 -18.11
N LYS A 89 12.95 4.54 -18.29
CA LYS A 89 13.04 5.26 -19.55
C LYS A 89 14.39 4.99 -20.21
N GLU A 90 14.37 4.65 -21.47
CA GLU A 90 15.56 4.46 -22.30
C GLU A 90 15.63 5.57 -23.35
N SER A 91 16.82 6.14 -23.55
CA SER A 91 17.08 7.13 -24.59
C SER A 91 17.54 6.43 -25.86
N ILE A 92 16.77 6.55 -26.93
CA ILE A 92 17.06 5.94 -28.22
C ILE A 92 17.39 7.06 -29.22
N LYS A 93 18.55 6.97 -29.89
CA LYS A 93 18.88 7.88 -30.98
C LYS A 93 18.22 7.40 -32.27
N LYS A 94 17.33 8.22 -32.81
CA LYS A 94 16.78 8.08 -34.17
C LYS A 94 17.16 9.29 -34.99
N ASP A 95 17.99 9.10 -36.03
CA ASP A 95 18.52 10.14 -36.86
C ASP A 95 19.20 11.25 -36.03
N ASN A 96 18.74 12.50 -36.09
CA ASN A 96 19.26 13.61 -35.31
C ASN A 96 18.50 13.87 -34.01
N ASN A 97 17.49 13.03 -33.67
CA ASN A 97 16.65 13.20 -32.50
C ASN A 97 16.86 12.08 -31.49
N THR A 98 16.73 12.42 -30.20
CA THR A 98 16.70 11.45 -29.10
C THR A 98 15.25 11.24 -28.67
N GLU A 99 14.76 10.01 -28.79
CA GLU A 99 13.46 9.60 -28.25
C GLU A 99 13.66 8.91 -26.90
N LYS A 100 12.73 9.15 -25.98
CA LYS A 100 12.65 8.42 -24.71
C LYS A 100 11.53 7.38 -24.80
N LYS A 101 11.87 6.13 -24.52
CA LYS A 101 10.93 5.02 -24.50
C LYS A 101 10.77 4.51 -23.08
N GLU A 102 9.53 4.42 -22.62
CA GLU A 102 9.22 3.77 -21.34
C GLU A 102 9.03 2.26 -21.53
N ILE A 103 9.66 1.49 -20.65
CA ILE A 103 9.63 0.03 -20.65
C ILE A 103 9.28 -0.43 -19.24
N THR A 104 8.34 -1.35 -19.14
CA THR A 104 8.03 -2.07 -17.90
C THR A 104 8.33 -3.55 -18.10
N THR A 105 9.12 -4.13 -17.20
CA THR A 105 9.56 -5.52 -17.32
C THR A 105 9.68 -6.19 -15.96
N GLY A 106 9.60 -7.52 -15.95
CA GLY A 106 10.13 -8.34 -14.88
C GLY A 106 11.65 -8.38 -14.96
N PHE A 107 12.29 -8.28 -13.83
CA PHE A 107 13.73 -8.28 -13.68
C PHE A 107 14.13 -9.24 -12.57
N ASN A 108 14.82 -10.31 -12.93
CA ASN A 108 15.17 -11.40 -12.05
C ASN A 108 16.65 -11.33 -11.70
N ILE A 109 16.95 -11.32 -10.41
CA ILE A 109 18.28 -11.06 -9.89
C ILE A 109 18.75 -12.31 -9.13
N PRO A 110 19.75 -13.04 -9.63
CA PRO A 110 20.38 -14.09 -8.87
C PRO A 110 21.29 -13.48 -7.81
N PHE A 111 21.10 -13.88 -6.57
CA PHE A 111 21.89 -13.39 -5.44
C PHE A 111 22.30 -14.53 -4.51
N GLU A 112 23.28 -14.26 -3.69
CA GLU A 112 23.69 -15.15 -2.61
C GLU A 112 24.11 -14.35 -1.38
N GLU A 113 24.01 -14.99 -0.23
CA GLU A 113 24.52 -14.48 1.04
C GLU A 113 25.76 -15.26 1.42
N VAL A 114 26.84 -14.55 1.70
CA VAL A 114 28.10 -15.12 2.16
C VAL A 114 28.60 -14.34 3.38
N ASN A 115 28.71 -15.02 4.51
CA ASN A 115 29.15 -14.41 5.77
C ASN A 115 28.31 -13.16 6.18
N GLY A 116 27.01 -13.23 6.00
CA GLY A 116 26.08 -12.15 6.36
C GLY A 116 26.07 -10.96 5.39
N LYS A 117 26.76 -11.07 4.25
CA LYS A 117 26.78 -10.06 3.19
C LYS A 117 26.18 -10.62 1.91
N TYR A 118 25.55 -9.73 1.13
CA TYR A 118 24.94 -10.08 -0.15
C TYR A 118 25.86 -9.80 -1.32
N ARG A 119 25.70 -10.57 -2.38
CA ARG A 119 26.32 -10.33 -3.67
C ARG A 119 25.44 -10.83 -4.80
N ILE A 120 25.56 -10.23 -5.97
CA ILE A 120 24.89 -10.71 -7.17
C ILE A 120 25.66 -11.91 -7.69
N ALA A 121 24.97 -13.03 -7.86
CA ALA A 121 25.59 -14.33 -8.13
C ALA A 121 25.69 -14.67 -9.62
N GLY A 122 25.12 -13.86 -10.49
CA GLY A 122 25.14 -14.05 -11.93
C GLY A 122 24.44 -12.92 -12.67
N LEU A 123 24.35 -13.04 -14.00
CA LEU A 123 23.65 -12.05 -14.79
C LEU A 123 22.14 -12.07 -14.53
N PRO A 124 21.53 -10.93 -14.29
CA PRO A 124 20.07 -10.82 -14.22
C PRO A 124 19.43 -11.12 -15.57
N TRP A 125 18.15 -11.45 -15.55
CA TRP A 125 17.39 -11.69 -16.78
C TRP A 125 16.01 -11.07 -16.72
N PHE A 126 15.48 -10.74 -17.89
CA PHE A 126 14.13 -10.18 -18.04
C PHE A 126 13.08 -11.27 -18.16
N SER A 127 11.89 -10.98 -17.69
CA SER A 127 10.73 -11.84 -17.83
C SER A 127 9.46 -11.04 -18.03
N SER A 128 8.42 -11.69 -18.54
CA SER A 128 7.08 -11.14 -18.51
C SER A 128 6.57 -11.15 -17.08
N LEU A 129 5.72 -10.18 -16.77
CA LEU A 129 5.00 -10.09 -15.50
C LEU A 129 3.51 -10.26 -15.77
N ASP A 130 2.85 -10.96 -14.87
CA ASP A 130 1.40 -10.98 -14.87
C ASP A 130 0.86 -9.57 -14.59
N PRO A 131 -0.21 -9.14 -15.25
CA PRO A 131 -0.84 -7.87 -14.96
C PRO A 131 -1.26 -7.80 -13.50
N SER A 132 -0.91 -6.70 -12.82
CA SER A 132 -1.39 -6.41 -11.46
C SER A 132 -2.86 -5.97 -11.51
N GLN A 133 -3.75 -6.90 -11.79
CA GLN A 133 -5.17 -6.67 -11.82
C GLN A 133 -5.85 -7.38 -10.65
N ALA A 134 -6.86 -6.74 -10.11
CA ALA A 134 -7.69 -7.39 -9.12
C ALA A 134 -8.38 -8.61 -9.73
N THR A 135 -8.45 -9.70 -8.98
CA THR A 135 -9.35 -10.81 -9.33
C THR A 135 -10.78 -10.29 -9.18
N PRO A 136 -11.60 -10.35 -10.25
CA PRO A 136 -12.98 -9.90 -10.14
C PRO A 136 -13.71 -10.69 -9.05
N SER A 137 -14.39 -9.99 -8.16
CA SER A 137 -15.36 -10.61 -7.26
C SER A 137 -16.61 -11.03 -8.04
N SER A 138 -17.51 -11.80 -7.41
CA SER A 138 -18.77 -12.16 -8.06
C SER A 138 -19.57 -10.90 -8.45
N LYS A 139 -20.37 -10.98 -9.49
CA LYS A 139 -21.18 -9.85 -9.97
C LYS A 139 -22.13 -9.29 -8.91
N ASP A 140 -22.40 -10.07 -7.86
CA ASP A 140 -23.27 -9.67 -6.75
C ASP A 140 -22.53 -8.95 -5.61
N GLU A 141 -21.19 -8.87 -5.68
CA GLU A 141 -20.37 -8.18 -4.70
C GLU A 141 -20.01 -6.79 -5.20
N GLN A 142 -20.70 -5.79 -4.69
CA GLN A 142 -20.46 -4.39 -5.00
C GLN A 142 -20.09 -3.63 -3.73
N LEU A 143 -19.25 -2.61 -3.88
CA LEU A 143 -18.94 -1.68 -2.78
C LEU A 143 -20.04 -0.63 -2.56
N THR A 144 -21.17 -0.78 -3.22
CA THR A 144 -22.35 0.07 -3.00
C THR A 144 -23.28 -0.56 -1.96
N LEU A 145 -23.74 0.27 -1.04
CA LEU A 145 -24.64 -0.12 0.02
C LEU A 145 -26.07 0.29 -0.30
N SER A 146 -27.02 -0.60 -0.08
CA SER A 146 -28.44 -0.34 -0.18
C SER A 146 -29.15 -1.08 0.95
N ALA A 147 -28.98 -0.62 2.18
CA ALA A 147 -29.65 -1.22 3.34
C ALA A 147 -30.83 -0.36 3.77
N THR A 148 -31.92 -1.01 4.12
CA THR A 148 -33.03 -0.41 4.85
C THR A 148 -32.94 -0.82 6.32
N ASP A 149 -32.86 0.13 7.20
CA ASP A 149 -32.95 -0.11 8.64
C ASP A 149 -34.38 0.20 9.15
N ARG A 150 -34.60 -0.08 10.42
CA ARG A 150 -35.89 0.15 11.08
C ARG A 150 -35.89 1.41 11.96
N LEU A 151 -34.84 2.20 11.90
CA LEU A 151 -34.68 3.39 12.72
C LEU A 151 -35.59 4.50 12.21
N SER A 152 -36.09 5.32 13.14
CA SER A 152 -36.86 6.51 12.81
C SER A 152 -35.99 7.59 12.16
N GLU A 153 -36.64 8.51 11.48
CA GLU A 153 -35.96 9.65 10.87
C GLU A 153 -35.24 10.51 11.92
N ASP A 154 -35.81 10.63 13.13
CA ASP A 154 -35.18 11.37 14.23
C ASP A 154 -33.92 10.67 14.75
N GLU A 155 -33.90 9.35 14.80
CA GLU A 155 -32.71 8.59 15.17
C GLU A 155 -31.62 8.74 14.11
N HIS A 156 -31.96 8.70 12.84
CA HIS A 156 -31.02 8.99 11.74
C HIS A 156 -30.41 10.39 11.88
N LYS A 157 -31.22 11.40 12.19
CA LYS A 157 -30.73 12.77 12.39
C LYS A 157 -29.78 12.88 13.58
N LYS A 158 -30.08 12.18 14.69
CA LYS A 158 -29.20 12.17 15.87
C LYS A 158 -27.85 11.52 15.57
N VAL A 159 -27.86 10.38 14.86
CA VAL A 159 -26.63 9.69 14.46
C VAL A 159 -25.82 10.57 13.52
N ASN A 160 -26.41 11.15 12.50
CA ASN A 160 -25.72 12.02 11.54
C ASN A 160 -25.14 13.27 12.21
N LYS A 161 -25.83 13.84 13.19
CA LYS A 161 -25.31 14.96 13.99
C LYS A 161 -24.08 14.52 14.79
N PHE A 162 -24.14 13.36 15.44
CA PHE A 162 -23.00 12.80 16.16
C PHE A 162 -21.83 12.53 15.24
N LEU A 163 -22.05 11.91 14.09
CA LEU A 163 -21.01 11.60 13.11
C LEU A 163 -20.33 12.85 12.57
N THR A 164 -21.07 13.93 12.37
CA THR A 164 -20.52 15.24 11.98
C THR A 164 -19.57 15.78 13.06
N VAL A 165 -19.97 15.71 14.32
CA VAL A 165 -19.09 16.06 15.45
C VAL A 165 -17.88 15.15 15.53
N PHE A 166 -18.07 13.86 15.36
CA PHE A 166 -16.98 12.88 15.37
C PHE A 166 -15.94 13.17 14.29
N PHE A 167 -16.34 13.31 13.03
CA PHE A 167 -15.40 13.54 11.93
C PHE A 167 -14.76 14.93 11.95
N THR A 168 -15.44 15.93 12.49
CA THR A 168 -14.83 17.22 12.75
C THR A 168 -13.66 17.10 13.74
N ASN A 169 -13.86 16.40 14.85
CA ASN A 169 -12.81 16.17 15.85
C ASN A 169 -11.75 15.18 15.37
N TYR A 170 -12.13 14.21 14.55
CA TYR A 170 -11.21 13.25 13.91
C TYR A 170 -10.10 13.93 13.09
N THR A 171 -10.37 15.13 12.59
CA THR A 171 -9.40 15.92 11.82
C THR A 171 -8.81 17.10 12.58
N THR A 172 -9.29 17.42 13.79
CA THR A 172 -8.91 18.68 14.46
C THR A 172 -8.53 18.57 15.93
N ASN A 173 -9.13 17.66 16.72
CA ASN A 173 -9.01 17.74 18.17
C ASN A 173 -8.98 16.38 18.85
N GLN A 174 -7.79 15.98 19.30
CA GLN A 174 -7.58 14.69 19.96
C GLN A 174 -8.30 14.60 21.32
N ASP A 175 -8.29 15.67 22.11
CA ASP A 175 -8.90 15.64 23.43
C ASP A 175 -10.42 15.43 23.35
N ASN A 176 -11.07 16.16 22.44
CA ASN A 176 -12.49 15.95 22.19
C ASN A 176 -12.79 14.57 21.60
N LEU A 177 -11.93 14.08 20.70
CA LEU A 177 -12.08 12.77 20.10
C LEU A 177 -12.01 11.65 21.15
N ASN A 178 -11.12 11.77 22.12
CA ASN A 178 -10.99 10.83 23.23
C ASN A 178 -12.24 10.73 24.12
N LEU A 179 -13.05 11.78 24.16
CA LEU A 179 -14.31 11.79 24.93
C LEU A 179 -15.43 11.01 24.24
N ILE A 180 -15.34 10.84 22.92
CA ILE A 180 -16.43 10.26 22.11
C ILE A 180 -16.01 9.00 21.34
N ALA A 181 -14.75 8.58 21.45
CA ALA A 181 -14.24 7.40 20.75
C ALA A 181 -13.10 6.73 21.53
N LYS A 182 -13.00 5.43 21.38
CA LYS A 182 -11.95 4.62 21.99
C LYS A 182 -10.81 4.38 21.01
N GLY A 183 -9.60 4.83 21.37
CA GLY A 183 -8.38 4.45 20.65
C GLY A 183 -8.28 5.00 19.23
N VAL A 184 -8.97 6.10 18.93
CA VAL A 184 -8.93 6.76 17.62
C VAL A 184 -7.97 7.94 17.67
N SER A 185 -7.07 8.02 16.71
CA SER A 185 -6.10 9.12 16.59
C SER A 185 -6.55 10.14 15.55
N VAL A 186 -6.30 11.41 15.84
CA VAL A 186 -6.53 12.52 14.90
C VAL A 186 -5.66 12.34 13.65
N VAL A 187 -6.25 12.58 12.49
CA VAL A 187 -5.55 12.63 11.20
C VAL A 187 -5.16 14.06 10.89
N ALA A 188 -3.85 14.32 10.88
CA ALA A 188 -3.30 15.63 10.58
C ALA A 188 -3.42 16.00 9.09
N ASN A 189 -3.32 17.30 8.79
CA ASN A 189 -3.31 17.84 7.42
C ASN A 189 -4.53 17.45 6.57
N THR A 190 -5.65 17.19 7.24
CA THR A 190 -6.90 16.73 6.63
C THR A 190 -8.05 17.59 7.13
N THR A 191 -8.96 17.97 6.25
CA THR A 191 -10.18 18.71 6.58
C THR A 191 -11.39 17.84 6.28
N PHE A 192 -12.28 17.69 7.26
CA PHE A 192 -13.58 17.04 7.06
C PHE A 192 -14.49 17.96 6.23
N LYS A 193 -15.09 17.44 5.16
CA LYS A 193 -15.98 18.19 4.27
C LYS A 193 -17.44 17.78 4.42
N SER A 194 -17.75 16.50 4.28
CA SER A 194 -19.12 16.01 4.30
C SER A 194 -19.21 14.52 4.59
N ILE A 195 -20.37 14.10 5.08
CA ILE A 195 -20.79 12.71 5.08
C ILE A 195 -21.61 12.47 3.82
N ASP A 196 -21.14 11.58 2.94
CA ASP A 196 -21.77 11.33 1.65
C ASP A 196 -23.01 10.45 1.80
N TYR A 197 -22.89 9.39 2.62
CA TYR A 197 -24.00 8.55 3.03
C TYR A 197 -23.74 7.88 4.39
N THR A 198 -24.81 7.47 5.03
CA THR A 198 -24.80 6.71 6.28
C THR A 198 -25.82 5.57 6.20
N TYR A 199 -25.34 4.35 6.43
CA TYR A 199 -26.19 3.18 6.60
C TYR A 199 -26.07 2.67 8.03
N LEU A 200 -27.22 2.40 8.65
CA LEU A 200 -27.31 1.98 10.04
C LEU A 200 -27.84 0.56 10.15
N LYS A 201 -27.26 -0.22 11.02
CA LYS A 201 -27.70 -1.58 11.36
C LYS A 201 -27.69 -1.73 12.87
N GLU A 202 -28.79 -2.22 13.43
CA GLU A 202 -28.85 -2.59 14.83
C GLU A 202 -28.15 -3.94 15.04
N ASP A 203 -27.32 -4.03 16.06
CA ASP A 203 -26.62 -5.24 16.49
C ASP A 203 -26.69 -5.37 18.01
N GLY A 204 -27.76 -6.00 18.49
CA GLY A 204 -28.08 -6.04 19.91
C GLY A 204 -28.33 -4.65 20.49
N GLU A 205 -27.55 -4.28 21.50
CA GLU A 205 -27.60 -2.94 22.11
C GLU A 205 -26.72 -1.90 21.41
N LYS A 206 -25.98 -2.33 20.38
CA LYS A 206 -25.08 -1.49 19.61
C LYS A 206 -25.68 -1.11 18.28
N LEU A 207 -25.16 -0.03 17.72
CA LEU A 207 -25.53 0.44 16.40
C LEU A 207 -24.27 0.43 15.51
N ILE A 208 -24.37 -0.23 14.37
CA ILE A 208 -23.30 -0.24 13.36
C ILE A 208 -23.62 0.83 12.33
N ALA A 209 -22.74 1.83 12.22
CA ALA A 209 -22.84 2.88 11.21
C ALA A 209 -21.76 2.64 10.14
N THR A 210 -22.22 2.43 8.91
CA THR A 210 -21.35 2.34 7.75
C THR A 210 -21.49 3.61 6.96
N VAL A 211 -20.40 4.35 6.82
CA VAL A 211 -20.41 5.71 6.28
C VAL A 211 -19.35 5.88 5.19
N GLN A 212 -19.66 6.75 4.24
CA GLN A 212 -18.67 7.32 3.33
C GLN A 212 -18.51 8.79 3.65
N VAL A 213 -17.28 9.23 3.79
CA VAL A 213 -16.93 10.58 4.22
C VAL A 213 -15.97 11.20 3.21
N THR A 214 -16.24 12.44 2.83
CA THR A 214 -15.35 13.22 1.97
C THR A 214 -14.45 14.10 2.81
N PHE A 215 -13.16 14.01 2.55
CA PHE A 215 -12.09 14.82 3.13
C PHE A 215 -11.37 15.62 2.07
N GLU A 216 -10.70 16.68 2.53
CA GLU A 216 -9.77 17.48 1.72
C GLU A 216 -8.37 17.37 2.29
N VAL A 217 -7.41 17.05 1.42
CA VAL A 217 -5.98 17.05 1.72
C VAL A 217 -5.26 17.87 0.65
N GLY A 218 -4.57 18.92 1.09
CA GLY A 218 -4.01 19.89 0.13
C GLY A 218 -5.13 20.59 -0.65
N ALA A 219 -5.12 20.48 -1.97
CA ALA A 219 -6.11 21.04 -2.87
C ALA A 219 -7.09 20.01 -3.45
N SER A 220 -7.02 18.77 -3.00
CA SER A 220 -7.80 17.66 -3.55
C SER A 220 -8.74 17.07 -2.52
N THR A 221 -9.92 16.67 -2.95
CA THR A 221 -10.87 15.91 -2.14
C THR A 221 -10.83 14.43 -2.50
N HIS A 222 -11.08 13.59 -1.50
CA HIS A 222 -11.25 12.15 -1.66
C HIS A 222 -12.27 11.62 -0.66
N SER A 223 -12.83 10.46 -0.94
CA SER A 223 -13.77 9.80 -0.04
C SER A 223 -13.15 8.57 0.60
N GLU A 224 -13.49 8.35 1.88
CA GLU A 224 -13.08 7.18 2.65
C GLU A 224 -14.30 6.49 3.25
N ASN A 225 -14.20 5.19 3.42
CA ASN A 225 -15.24 4.40 4.06
C ASN A 225 -14.88 4.08 5.51
N PHE A 226 -15.89 4.07 6.35
CA PHE A 226 -15.77 3.69 7.76
C PHE A 226 -16.92 2.80 8.17
N THR A 227 -16.62 1.83 9.01
CA THR A 227 -17.62 1.10 9.79
C THR A 227 -17.37 1.39 11.26
N LEU A 228 -18.34 2.04 11.91
CA LEU A 228 -18.27 2.45 13.30
C LEU A 228 -19.23 1.62 14.13
N THR A 229 -18.74 1.04 15.21
CA THR A 229 -19.58 0.42 16.22
C THR A 229 -19.88 1.44 17.31
N LEU A 230 -21.16 1.80 17.47
CA LEU A 230 -21.61 2.84 18.37
C LEU A 230 -22.34 2.23 19.57
N THR A 231 -22.03 2.72 20.76
CA THR A 231 -22.84 2.53 21.96
C THR A 231 -23.63 3.80 22.24
N GLN A 232 -24.91 3.64 22.49
CA GLN A 232 -25.78 4.74 22.93
C GLN A 232 -25.73 4.84 24.45
N ASN A 233 -25.50 6.04 24.96
CA ASN A 233 -25.48 6.33 26.39
C ASN A 233 -26.11 7.69 26.64
N ASN A 234 -27.23 7.72 27.39
CA ASN A 234 -27.95 8.96 27.78
C ASN A 234 -28.25 9.91 26.59
N GLY A 235 -28.71 9.38 25.47
CA GLY A 235 -29.08 10.15 24.29
C GLY A 235 -27.90 10.65 23.43
N THR A 236 -26.69 10.23 23.75
CA THR A 236 -25.47 10.46 22.95
C THR A 236 -24.84 9.14 22.53
N TYR A 237 -23.86 9.21 21.64
CA TYR A 237 -23.16 8.03 21.11
C TYR A 237 -21.69 8.04 21.49
N PHE A 238 -21.11 6.85 21.52
CA PHE A 238 -19.67 6.65 21.72
C PHE A 238 -19.16 5.63 20.68
N VAL A 239 -18.03 5.91 20.05
CA VAL A 239 -17.41 5.01 19.08
C VAL A 239 -16.55 3.99 19.83
N ASP A 240 -17.05 2.77 19.94
CA ASP A 240 -16.30 1.65 20.56
C ASP A 240 -15.23 1.11 19.65
N GLU A 241 -15.53 1.01 18.34
CA GLU A 241 -14.64 0.48 17.31
C GLU A 241 -14.78 1.28 16.02
N LEU A 242 -13.68 1.47 15.34
CA LEU A 242 -13.61 2.07 14.03
C LEU A 242 -12.85 1.13 13.09
N ALA A 243 -13.48 0.77 11.97
CA ALA A 243 -12.84 0.08 10.86
C ALA A 243 -12.85 0.97 9.61
N HIS A 244 -11.78 0.91 8.82
CA HIS A 244 -11.64 1.68 7.57
C HIS A 244 -12.18 0.96 6.34
N THR A 245 -13.07 0.01 6.54
CA THR A 245 -13.63 -0.82 5.47
C THR A 245 -15.14 -0.94 5.58
N ILE A 246 -15.77 -1.20 4.44
CA ILE A 246 -17.16 -1.60 4.36
C ILE A 246 -17.20 -3.12 4.17
N PRO A 247 -17.99 -3.88 4.94
CA PRO A 247 -18.20 -5.30 4.69
C PRO A 247 -18.84 -5.51 3.31
N LEU A 248 -18.25 -6.36 2.47
CA LEU A 248 -18.72 -6.62 1.09
C LEU A 248 -20.18 -7.08 1.02
N ASN A 249 -20.67 -7.74 2.06
CA ASN A 249 -22.03 -8.26 2.13
C ASN A 249 -22.95 -7.44 3.04
N TYR A 250 -22.58 -6.21 3.36
CA TYR A 250 -23.33 -5.39 4.29
C TYR A 250 -24.80 -5.23 3.93
N ALA A 251 -25.10 -5.05 2.64
CA ALA A 251 -26.46 -4.85 2.14
C ALA A 251 -27.26 -6.15 1.91
N LYS A 252 -26.61 -7.32 1.98
CA LYS A 252 -27.31 -8.60 1.86
C LYS A 252 -28.07 -8.87 3.17
N GLN A 253 -29.37 -8.72 3.14
CA GLN A 253 -30.21 -9.15 4.26
C GLN A 253 -30.13 -10.67 4.37
N GLU A 254 -29.84 -11.17 5.56
CA GLU A 254 -30.11 -12.56 5.88
C GLU A 254 -31.60 -12.81 5.69
N LYS A 255 -31.93 -13.74 4.78
CA LYS A 255 -33.31 -14.18 4.55
C LYS A 255 -33.74 -15.09 5.66
#